data_1b7748b7df6b0419bd9e243b9ec4db75
#
_entry.id   1b7748b7df6b0419bd9e243b9ec4db75
#
_cell.length_a   1.000
_cell.length_b   1.000
_cell.length_c   1.000
_cell.angle_alpha   90.00
_cell.angle_beta   90.00
_cell.angle_gamma   90.00
#
_symmetry.space_group_name_H-M   'P 1'
#
loop_
_entity.id
_entity.type
_entity.pdbx_description
1 polymer ?
#
loop_
_entity_poly.entity_id
_entity_poly.type
_entity_poly.pdbx_seq_one_letter_code
_entity_poly.pdbx_strand_id
1 'polypeptide(L)'
;MDRSPVSRRRRQLVQGAAAAAAVSSLGFPAIVRSQSDAIRLGHLTPRTGFLGPLGEYAVMGVNLAVEEINAAGGVMGRKIELIAEDSVNPQTASTKAERLIERDKVVAIVGEISSASGLAIAQVAQRNRTIFFNTGCNSDELRGKSCNRFMFHTEAANSMYVNAAGRALLRDGMVKGKKWYSLTADYAFGHDLLKVAKRFMAKNGGEFAADELVPTDATDFSAYLLKIRNAKPDLVISNLAGAQITNFMKQYVEYGLPFPVAGFGFDTAVAWGAGKGNVLGIWPLVWDSQVNTPASRKFTEAFVKKNGKPPENQAWGDYLSTKHLAQAMNEIKSTDSTKLVEHLEKGAKFDLLKTREGYYRNWDHQLMMEMYTLTFKPPEQVKDKWDLFTLSAPVPAPNESLESIALTREENNCTMPA
;
A
#
# COMPACT_ATOMS: atom_id res chain seq x y z
N MET A 1 -84.98 -48.35 0.56
CA MET A 1 -83.67 -48.55 -0.09
C MET A 1 -83.27 -47.23 -0.73
N ASP A 2 -82.46 -46.50 -0.05
CA ASP A 2 -82.16 -45.08 -0.27
C ASP A 2 -80.97 -44.95 -1.19
N ARG A 3 -81.09 -44.24 -2.30
CA ARG A 3 -80.00 -43.85 -3.16
C ARG A 3 -79.79 -42.34 -2.99
N SER A 4 -78.87 -41.97 -2.22
CA SER A 4 -78.43 -40.53 -2.03
C SER A 4 -77.76 -40.02 -3.31
N PRO A 5 -78.04 -38.77 -3.73
CA PRO A 5 -77.44 -38.17 -4.91
C PRO A 5 -76.03 -37.63 -4.68
N VAL A 6 -75.09 -38.10 -5.48
CA VAL A 6 -73.72 -37.56 -5.49
C VAL A 6 -73.75 -36.13 -5.97
N SER A 7 -73.40 -35.24 -5.09
CA SER A 7 -73.52 -33.78 -5.18
C SER A 7 -72.83 -33.22 -6.46
N ARG A 8 -73.53 -32.36 -7.20
CA ARG A 8 -73.04 -31.57 -8.32
C ARG A 8 -71.80 -30.70 -7.98
N ARG A 9 -71.55 -30.44 -6.69
CA ARG A 9 -70.41 -29.68 -6.24
C ARG A 9 -69.04 -30.36 -6.46
N ARG A 10 -68.96 -31.70 -6.49
CA ARG A 10 -67.68 -32.39 -6.74
C ARG A 10 -67.25 -32.31 -8.20
N ARG A 11 -68.19 -32.18 -9.19
CA ARG A 11 -67.87 -32.03 -10.60
C ARG A 11 -67.34 -30.62 -10.94
N GLN A 12 -67.79 -29.58 -10.27
CA GLN A 12 -67.32 -28.24 -10.48
C GLN A 12 -65.93 -27.99 -9.89
N LEU A 13 -65.55 -28.67 -8.81
CA LEU A 13 -64.20 -28.59 -8.23
C LEU A 13 -63.12 -29.29 -9.06
N VAL A 14 -63.47 -30.34 -9.78
CA VAL A 14 -62.54 -31.06 -10.67
C VAL A 14 -62.30 -30.28 -11.97
N GLN A 15 -63.28 -29.53 -12.47
CA GLN A 15 -63.13 -28.71 -13.67
C GLN A 15 -62.38 -27.38 -13.40
N GLY A 16 -62.44 -26.84 -12.17
CA GLY A 16 -61.67 -25.69 -11.73
C GLY A 16 -60.18 -25.98 -11.53
N ALA A 17 -59.83 -27.21 -11.13
CA ALA A 17 -58.42 -27.60 -10.93
C ALA A 17 -57.68 -27.87 -12.25
N ALA A 18 -58.38 -28.26 -13.32
CA ALA A 18 -57.79 -28.49 -14.63
C ALA A 18 -57.53 -27.19 -15.40
N ALA A 19 -58.26 -26.10 -15.14
CA ALA A 19 -58.01 -24.78 -15.73
C ALA A 19 -56.87 -24.01 -15.06
N ALA A 20 -56.59 -24.27 -13.78
CA ALA A 20 -55.47 -23.67 -13.06
C ALA A 20 -54.11 -24.33 -13.39
N ALA A 21 -54.10 -25.57 -13.87
CA ALA A 21 -52.89 -26.27 -14.29
C ALA A 21 -52.38 -25.91 -15.70
N ALA A 22 -53.23 -25.29 -16.55
CA ALA A 22 -52.87 -24.92 -17.92
C ALA A 22 -52.25 -23.53 -18.07
N VAL A 23 -52.25 -22.69 -17.01
CA VAL A 23 -51.65 -21.33 -17.03
C VAL A 23 -50.23 -21.31 -16.48
N SER A 24 -49.77 -22.40 -15.84
CA SER A 24 -48.40 -22.50 -15.27
C SER A 24 -47.34 -23.00 -16.27
N SER A 25 -47.66 -23.18 -17.56
CA SER A 25 -46.71 -23.59 -18.60
C SER A 25 -46.26 -22.46 -19.54
N LEU A 26 -46.70 -21.22 -19.32
CA LEU A 26 -45.98 -20.05 -19.84
C LEU A 26 -44.76 -19.84 -18.99
N GLY A 27 -43.69 -20.61 -19.28
CA GLY A 27 -42.38 -20.43 -18.71
C GLY A 27 -41.95 -18.98 -18.94
N PHE A 28 -42.07 -18.12 -17.87
CA PHE A 28 -41.18 -17.00 -17.76
C PHE A 28 -39.79 -17.61 -17.89
N PRO A 29 -38.92 -17.11 -18.79
CA PRO A 29 -37.54 -17.49 -18.72
C PRO A 29 -37.11 -17.13 -17.30
N ALA A 30 -36.94 -18.13 -16.44
CA ALA A 30 -36.14 -17.96 -15.25
C ALA A 30 -34.82 -17.49 -15.83
N ILE A 31 -34.57 -16.18 -15.73
CA ILE A 31 -33.22 -15.65 -15.80
C ILE A 31 -32.54 -16.33 -14.63
N VAL A 32 -32.04 -17.56 -14.88
CA VAL A 32 -30.96 -18.12 -14.10
C VAL A 32 -29.83 -17.10 -14.33
N ARG A 33 -29.80 -16.03 -13.51
CA ARG A 33 -28.57 -15.35 -13.27
C ARG A 33 -27.67 -16.45 -12.75
N SER A 34 -26.94 -17.09 -13.67
CA SER A 34 -25.69 -17.73 -13.33
C SER A 34 -25.03 -16.71 -12.43
N GLN A 35 -24.94 -17.01 -11.16
CA GLN A 35 -24.16 -16.24 -10.22
C GLN A 35 -22.75 -16.39 -10.80
N SER A 36 -22.38 -15.43 -11.68
CA SER A 36 -21.06 -15.42 -12.29
C SER A 36 -20.11 -15.46 -11.12
N ASP A 37 -19.34 -16.55 -11.02
CA ASP A 37 -18.41 -16.75 -9.90
C ASP A 37 -17.65 -15.45 -9.68
N ALA A 38 -17.77 -14.86 -8.47
CA ALA A 38 -17.10 -13.63 -8.13
C ALA A 38 -15.58 -13.81 -8.34
N ILE A 39 -14.91 -12.74 -8.71
CA ILE A 39 -13.43 -12.72 -8.74
C ILE A 39 -12.97 -12.51 -7.30
N ARG A 40 -12.32 -13.51 -6.71
CA ARG A 40 -11.80 -13.41 -5.35
C ARG A 40 -10.44 -12.74 -5.35
N LEU A 41 -10.31 -11.70 -4.54
CA LEU A 41 -9.09 -10.95 -4.32
C LEU A 41 -8.66 -11.12 -2.87
N GLY A 42 -7.42 -11.56 -2.64
CA GLY A 42 -6.82 -11.63 -1.32
C GLY A 42 -6.23 -10.28 -0.91
N HIS A 43 -6.44 -9.89 0.34
CA HIS A 43 -5.78 -8.72 0.94
C HIS A 43 -5.06 -9.14 2.22
N LEU A 44 -3.74 -8.96 2.25
CA LEU A 44 -2.90 -9.23 3.42
C LEU A 44 -2.21 -7.94 3.85
N THR A 45 -2.41 -7.56 5.12
CA THR A 45 -1.78 -6.37 5.70
C THR A 45 -1.68 -6.52 7.21
N PRO A 46 -0.68 -5.92 7.90
CA PRO A 46 -0.63 -5.96 9.35
C PRO A 46 -1.76 -5.10 9.91
N ARG A 47 -2.66 -5.69 10.69
CA ARG A 47 -3.79 -5.00 11.34
C ARG A 47 -3.56 -4.81 12.85
N THR A 48 -2.48 -5.40 13.34
CA THR A 48 -2.06 -5.37 14.75
C THR A 48 -0.57 -5.01 14.85
N GLY A 49 -0.09 -4.75 16.06
CA GLY A 49 1.29 -4.38 16.32
C GLY A 49 1.65 -2.96 15.84
N PHE A 50 2.94 -2.67 15.73
CA PHE A 50 3.46 -1.32 15.45
C PHE A 50 3.09 -0.77 14.06
N LEU A 51 2.76 -1.62 13.10
CA LEU A 51 2.27 -1.24 11.77
C LEU A 51 0.73 -1.24 11.67
N GLY A 52 0.01 -1.69 12.69
CA GLY A 52 -1.44 -1.80 12.71
C GLY A 52 -2.19 -0.52 12.29
N PRO A 53 -1.81 0.67 12.80
CA PRO A 53 -2.43 1.92 12.40
C PRO A 53 -2.34 2.22 10.89
N LEU A 54 -1.29 1.76 10.22
CA LEU A 54 -1.11 1.87 8.77
C LEU A 54 -1.99 0.85 8.02
N GLY A 55 -2.05 -0.38 8.52
CA GLY A 55 -2.90 -1.43 7.97
C GLY A 55 -4.39 -1.09 8.02
N GLU A 56 -4.83 -0.29 8.99
CA GLU A 56 -6.20 0.24 9.02
C GLU A 56 -6.51 1.06 7.76
N TYR A 57 -5.60 1.94 7.35
CA TYR A 57 -5.75 2.74 6.13
C TYR A 57 -5.69 1.89 4.86
N ALA A 58 -4.80 0.90 4.81
CA ALA A 58 -4.72 -0.08 3.73
C ALA A 58 -6.07 -0.78 3.49
N VAL A 59 -6.71 -1.28 4.58
CA VAL A 59 -8.04 -1.90 4.54
C VAL A 59 -9.11 -0.92 4.03
N MET A 60 -9.07 0.35 4.43
CA MET A 60 -10.01 1.36 3.94
C MET A 60 -9.83 1.62 2.45
N GLY A 61 -8.58 1.69 1.97
CA GLY A 61 -8.25 1.91 0.57
C GLY A 61 -8.74 0.79 -0.34
N VAL A 62 -8.40 -0.46 -0.02
CA VAL A 62 -8.84 -1.62 -0.81
C VAL A 62 -10.36 -1.76 -0.85
N ASN A 63 -11.04 -1.54 0.28
CA ASN A 63 -12.51 -1.60 0.33
C ASN A 63 -13.17 -0.53 -0.55
N LEU A 64 -12.65 0.71 -0.56
CA LEU A 64 -13.17 1.76 -1.42
C LEU A 64 -12.99 1.41 -2.90
N ALA A 65 -11.82 0.88 -3.29
CA ALA A 65 -11.56 0.45 -4.66
C ALA A 65 -12.52 -0.66 -5.10
N VAL A 66 -12.70 -1.70 -4.28
CA VAL A 66 -13.60 -2.82 -4.58
C VAL A 66 -15.05 -2.36 -4.72
N GLU A 67 -15.52 -1.47 -3.85
CA GLU A 67 -16.87 -0.91 -3.94
C GLU A 67 -17.08 -0.12 -5.24
N GLU A 68 -16.14 0.75 -5.60
CA GLU A 68 -16.22 1.52 -6.85
C GLU A 68 -16.18 0.63 -8.09
N ILE A 69 -15.29 -0.37 -8.12
CA ILE A 69 -15.20 -1.34 -9.22
C ILE A 69 -16.51 -2.09 -9.35
N ASN A 70 -17.05 -2.58 -8.25
CA ASN A 70 -18.29 -3.34 -8.22
C ASN A 70 -19.52 -2.48 -8.61
N ALA A 71 -19.54 -1.21 -8.20
CA ALA A 71 -20.58 -0.26 -8.61
C ALA A 71 -20.53 0.08 -10.12
N ALA A 72 -19.32 0.06 -10.71
CA ALA A 72 -19.11 0.27 -12.15
C ALA A 72 -19.37 -0.99 -13.01
N GLY A 73 -19.88 -2.07 -12.44
CA GLY A 73 -20.20 -3.31 -13.17
C GLY A 73 -19.18 -4.44 -12.97
N GLY A 74 -18.17 -4.24 -12.13
CA GLY A 74 -17.15 -5.24 -11.81
C GLY A 74 -16.05 -5.37 -12.88
N VAL A 75 -15.36 -6.50 -12.86
CA VAL A 75 -14.31 -6.86 -13.82
C VAL A 75 -14.89 -7.91 -14.78
N MET A 76 -14.89 -7.60 -16.07
CA MET A 76 -15.53 -8.48 -17.10
C MET A 76 -16.98 -8.85 -16.75
N GLY A 77 -17.75 -7.92 -16.12
CA GLY A 77 -19.12 -8.18 -15.68
C GLY A 77 -19.25 -8.99 -14.38
N ARG A 78 -18.14 -9.37 -13.73
CA ARG A 78 -18.09 -10.13 -12.49
C ARG A 78 -17.72 -9.22 -11.32
N LYS A 79 -18.36 -9.37 -10.17
CA LYS A 79 -18.01 -8.64 -8.96
C LYS A 79 -16.71 -9.16 -8.35
N ILE A 80 -15.98 -8.27 -7.67
CA ILE A 80 -14.86 -8.65 -6.82
C ILE A 80 -15.39 -9.00 -5.43
N GLU A 81 -14.99 -10.15 -4.91
CA GLU A 81 -15.13 -10.57 -3.51
C GLU A 81 -13.76 -10.41 -2.83
N LEU A 82 -13.69 -9.56 -1.81
CA LEU A 82 -12.45 -9.31 -1.06
C LEU A 82 -12.37 -10.24 0.16
N ILE A 83 -11.25 -10.95 0.29
CA ILE A 83 -10.90 -11.77 1.46
C ILE A 83 -9.71 -11.10 2.15
N ALA A 84 -9.98 -10.39 3.25
CA ALA A 84 -8.99 -9.61 3.97
C ALA A 84 -8.53 -10.32 5.25
N GLU A 85 -7.20 -10.39 5.45
CA GLU A 85 -6.55 -11.09 6.55
C GLU A 85 -5.46 -10.22 7.20
N ASP A 86 -5.25 -10.42 8.51
CA ASP A 86 -4.12 -9.83 9.24
C ASP A 86 -2.86 -10.66 9.00
N SER A 87 -1.80 -10.07 8.48
CA SER A 87 -0.53 -10.76 8.22
C SER A 87 0.24 -11.07 9.51
N VAL A 88 0.07 -10.30 10.57
CA VAL A 88 0.66 -10.45 11.91
C VAL A 88 2.20 -10.49 11.92
N ASN A 89 2.80 -11.48 11.27
CA ASN A 89 4.25 -11.71 11.15
C ASN A 89 4.56 -12.53 9.88
N PRO A 90 5.83 -12.69 9.49
CA PRO A 90 6.20 -13.37 8.24
C PRO A 90 5.69 -14.82 8.12
N GLN A 91 5.72 -15.58 9.21
CA GLN A 91 5.25 -16.97 9.22
C GLN A 91 3.74 -17.03 9.00
N THR A 92 2.98 -16.22 9.73
CA THR A 92 1.52 -16.13 9.58
C THR A 92 1.14 -15.62 8.19
N ALA A 93 1.84 -14.61 7.69
CA ALA A 93 1.62 -14.06 6.35
C ALA A 93 1.80 -15.10 5.25
N SER A 94 2.88 -15.91 5.33
CA SER A 94 3.13 -17.03 4.40
C SER A 94 1.99 -18.05 4.42
N THR A 95 1.61 -18.52 5.62
CA THR A 95 0.53 -19.51 5.80
C THR A 95 -0.81 -18.99 5.26
N LYS A 96 -1.13 -17.70 5.52
CA LYS A 96 -2.36 -17.10 5.05
C LYS A 96 -2.34 -16.86 3.54
N ALA A 97 -1.21 -16.49 2.96
CA ALA A 97 -1.06 -16.37 1.51
C ALA A 97 -1.31 -17.73 0.81
N GLU A 98 -0.74 -18.82 1.32
CA GLU A 98 -1.00 -20.17 0.82
C GLU A 98 -2.49 -20.52 0.89
N ARG A 99 -3.13 -20.28 2.04
CA ARG A 99 -4.56 -20.54 2.22
C ARG A 99 -5.42 -19.73 1.24
N LEU A 100 -5.14 -18.44 1.08
CA LEU A 100 -5.87 -17.57 0.15
C LEU A 100 -5.79 -18.10 -1.29
N ILE A 101 -4.60 -18.53 -1.72
CA ILE A 101 -4.39 -19.04 -3.07
C ILE A 101 -4.98 -20.44 -3.25
N GLU A 102 -4.64 -21.38 -2.38
CA GLU A 102 -4.94 -22.79 -2.60
C GLU A 102 -6.35 -23.18 -2.19
N ARG A 103 -6.84 -22.65 -1.06
CA ARG A 103 -8.19 -22.98 -0.55
C ARG A 103 -9.23 -21.99 -1.04
N ASP A 104 -8.96 -20.70 -0.87
CA ASP A 104 -9.95 -19.65 -1.13
C ASP A 104 -9.95 -19.23 -2.61
N LYS A 105 -8.96 -19.71 -3.41
CA LYS A 105 -8.86 -19.52 -4.86
C LYS A 105 -8.87 -18.06 -5.28
N VAL A 106 -8.13 -17.22 -4.54
CA VAL A 106 -7.94 -15.82 -4.97
C VAL A 106 -7.12 -15.77 -6.25
N VAL A 107 -7.45 -14.85 -7.14
CA VAL A 107 -6.73 -14.66 -8.42
C VAL A 107 -5.49 -13.78 -8.27
N ALA A 108 -5.42 -13.02 -7.19
CA ALA A 108 -4.30 -12.15 -6.85
C ALA A 108 -4.29 -11.85 -5.35
N ILE A 109 -3.12 -11.41 -4.84
CA ILE A 109 -2.97 -10.82 -3.52
C ILE A 109 -2.59 -9.35 -3.68
N VAL A 110 -3.19 -8.47 -2.87
CA VAL A 110 -2.83 -7.05 -2.74
C VAL A 110 -2.48 -6.78 -1.29
N GLY A 111 -1.50 -5.93 -1.05
CA GLY A 111 -1.21 -5.49 0.29
C GLY A 111 0.25 -5.63 0.70
N GLU A 112 0.41 -5.76 1.97
CA GLU A 112 1.53 -5.91 2.86
C GLU A 112 2.36 -4.63 3.03
N ILE A 113 2.67 -4.35 4.30
CA ILE A 113 3.48 -3.19 4.72
C ILE A 113 4.85 -3.65 5.26
N SER A 114 4.89 -4.78 5.98
CA SER A 114 6.12 -5.33 6.51
C SER A 114 6.97 -5.96 5.42
N SER A 115 8.16 -5.43 5.14
CA SER A 115 9.08 -6.03 4.15
C SER A 115 9.47 -7.47 4.49
N ALA A 116 9.51 -7.85 5.77
CA ALA A 116 9.77 -9.23 6.19
C ALA A 116 8.62 -10.17 5.78
N SER A 117 7.37 -9.75 6.00
CA SER A 117 6.18 -10.48 5.56
C SER A 117 6.06 -10.49 4.04
N GLY A 118 6.38 -9.36 3.38
CA GLY A 118 6.39 -9.25 1.92
C GLY A 118 7.34 -10.25 1.26
N LEU A 119 8.54 -10.45 1.82
CA LEU A 119 9.47 -11.50 1.37
C LEU A 119 8.87 -12.91 1.48
N ALA A 120 8.16 -13.20 2.56
CA ALA A 120 7.52 -14.49 2.77
C ALA A 120 6.34 -14.72 1.80
N ILE A 121 5.48 -13.71 1.62
CA ILE A 121 4.35 -13.76 0.67
C ILE A 121 4.87 -13.91 -0.77
N ALA A 122 5.93 -13.17 -1.13
CA ALA A 122 6.52 -13.21 -2.46
C ALA A 122 6.97 -14.61 -2.87
N GLN A 123 7.54 -15.40 -1.94
CA GLN A 123 7.90 -16.79 -2.17
C GLN A 123 6.68 -17.68 -2.44
N VAL A 124 5.59 -17.49 -1.70
CA VAL A 124 4.33 -18.21 -1.92
C VAL A 124 3.74 -17.85 -3.27
N ALA A 125 3.68 -16.56 -3.61
CA ALA A 125 3.19 -16.04 -4.88
C ALA A 125 3.96 -16.63 -6.07
N GLN A 126 5.29 -16.68 -5.99
CA GLN A 126 6.16 -17.26 -7.03
C GLN A 126 5.89 -18.77 -7.23
N ARG A 127 5.84 -19.55 -6.14
CA ARG A 127 5.59 -21.00 -6.21
C ARG A 127 4.23 -21.32 -6.84
N ASN A 128 3.22 -20.52 -6.51
CA ASN A 128 1.84 -20.70 -6.98
C ASN A 128 1.53 -19.94 -8.28
N ARG A 129 2.51 -19.22 -8.84
CA ARG A 129 2.34 -18.39 -10.03
C ARG A 129 1.12 -17.45 -9.91
N THR A 130 0.93 -16.87 -8.74
CA THR A 130 -0.17 -15.95 -8.40
C THR A 130 0.38 -14.55 -8.23
N ILE A 131 -0.19 -13.57 -8.93
CA ILE A 131 0.29 -12.18 -8.88
C ILE A 131 0.08 -11.57 -7.49
N PHE A 132 1.11 -10.90 -6.99
CA PHE A 132 1.13 -10.16 -5.73
C PHE A 132 1.49 -8.69 -5.98
N PHE A 133 0.57 -7.78 -5.66
CA PHE A 133 0.83 -6.35 -5.65
C PHE A 133 1.25 -5.91 -4.25
N ASN A 134 2.52 -5.58 -4.10
CA ASN A 134 3.10 -4.99 -2.90
C ASN A 134 2.76 -3.51 -2.81
N THR A 135 2.08 -3.10 -1.74
CA THR A 135 1.55 -1.75 -1.54
C THR A 135 2.26 -0.95 -0.45
N GLY A 136 3.14 -1.58 0.35
CA GLY A 136 3.79 -0.91 1.47
C GLY A 136 5.17 -1.44 1.87
N CYS A 137 5.70 -2.51 1.21
CA CYS A 137 7.03 -3.03 1.52
C CYS A 137 8.11 -2.30 0.72
N ASN A 138 8.95 -1.52 1.39
CA ASN A 138 9.93 -0.63 0.77
C ASN A 138 11.30 -1.25 0.48
N SER A 139 11.68 -2.38 1.13
CA SER A 139 13.03 -2.94 1.01
C SER A 139 13.44 -3.15 -0.45
N ASP A 140 14.64 -2.65 -0.80
CA ASP A 140 15.25 -2.86 -2.12
C ASP A 140 15.54 -4.34 -2.38
N GLU A 141 15.63 -5.17 -1.33
CA GLU A 141 15.84 -6.62 -1.47
C GLU A 141 14.73 -7.29 -2.27
N LEU A 142 13.48 -6.84 -2.10
CA LEU A 142 12.31 -7.35 -2.84
C LEU A 142 12.38 -7.07 -4.35
N ARG A 143 13.09 -6.00 -4.75
CA ARG A 143 13.31 -5.58 -6.15
C ARG A 143 14.68 -6.03 -6.65
N GLY A 144 15.57 -6.50 -5.74
CA GLY A 144 16.94 -6.92 -5.98
C GLY A 144 17.06 -8.44 -5.97
N LYS A 145 17.92 -8.98 -5.08
CA LYS A 145 18.24 -10.41 -5.03
C LYS A 145 17.04 -11.33 -4.76
N SER A 146 15.95 -10.82 -4.17
CA SER A 146 14.71 -11.56 -3.88
C SER A 146 13.57 -11.18 -4.84
N CYS A 147 13.88 -10.52 -5.97
CA CYS A 147 12.88 -10.22 -6.98
C CYS A 147 12.27 -11.50 -7.55
N ASN A 148 10.99 -11.43 -7.90
CA ASN A 148 10.32 -12.53 -8.57
C ASN A 148 9.31 -12.02 -9.60
N ARG A 149 8.98 -12.88 -10.56
CA ARG A 149 8.17 -12.51 -11.70
C ARG A 149 6.70 -12.25 -11.37
N PHE A 150 6.20 -12.77 -10.25
CA PHE A 150 4.79 -12.61 -9.86
C PHE A 150 4.57 -11.53 -8.82
N MET A 151 5.57 -10.68 -8.53
CA MET A 151 5.45 -9.57 -7.60
C MET A 151 5.61 -8.23 -8.31
N PHE A 152 4.64 -7.33 -8.14
CA PHE A 152 4.65 -5.96 -8.63
C PHE A 152 4.66 -5.00 -7.45
N HIS A 153 5.45 -3.93 -7.54
CA HIS A 153 5.66 -3.00 -6.44
C HIS A 153 5.01 -1.66 -6.73
N THR A 154 3.83 -1.41 -6.15
CA THR A 154 3.20 -0.08 -6.16
C THR A 154 3.90 0.85 -5.19
N GLU A 155 4.39 0.31 -4.08
CA GLU A 155 5.19 1.05 -3.11
C GLU A 155 6.59 1.37 -3.65
N ALA A 156 7.13 2.55 -3.26
CA ALA A 156 8.48 2.96 -3.61
C ALA A 156 9.55 2.11 -2.90
N ALA A 157 10.68 1.92 -3.56
CA ALA A 157 11.86 1.30 -2.97
C ALA A 157 12.54 2.21 -1.94
N ASN A 158 13.24 1.65 -0.96
CA ASN A 158 14.06 2.41 0.00
C ASN A 158 15.03 3.37 -0.72
N SER A 159 15.64 2.93 -1.82
CA SER A 159 16.50 3.77 -2.66
C SER A 159 15.77 4.99 -3.23
N MET A 160 14.51 4.85 -3.63
CA MET A 160 13.70 5.97 -4.13
C MET A 160 13.40 6.97 -3.01
N TYR A 161 13.07 6.50 -1.82
CA TYR A 161 12.87 7.34 -0.65
C TYR A 161 14.12 8.12 -0.26
N VAL A 162 15.27 7.42 -0.16
CA VAL A 162 16.56 8.05 0.16
C VAL A 162 16.98 9.06 -0.91
N ASN A 163 16.77 8.75 -2.19
CA ASN A 163 17.11 9.67 -3.27
C ASN A 163 16.17 10.89 -3.32
N ALA A 164 14.88 10.72 -3.04
CA ALA A 164 13.93 11.83 -3.02
C ALA A 164 14.23 12.81 -1.86
N ALA A 165 14.33 12.34 -0.62
CA ALA A 165 14.68 13.18 0.52
C ALA A 165 16.13 13.66 0.46
N GLY A 166 17.04 12.82 -0.04
CA GLY A 166 18.45 13.11 -0.19
C GLY A 166 18.74 14.31 -1.09
N ARG A 167 17.94 14.54 -2.14
CA ARG A 167 18.03 15.75 -2.97
C ARG A 167 17.77 17.02 -2.16
N ALA A 168 16.79 17.01 -1.27
CA ALA A 168 16.54 18.14 -0.36
C ALA A 168 17.69 18.32 0.63
N LEU A 169 18.16 17.26 1.26
CA LEU A 169 19.25 17.29 2.22
C LEU A 169 20.57 17.74 1.60
N LEU A 170 20.86 17.38 0.33
CA LEU A 170 22.04 17.86 -0.43
C LEU A 170 21.93 19.36 -0.70
N ARG A 171 20.79 19.83 -1.20
CA ARG A 171 20.53 21.25 -1.42
C ARG A 171 20.69 22.08 -0.17
N ASP A 172 20.23 21.56 0.96
CA ASP A 172 20.23 22.24 2.25
C ASP A 172 21.57 22.09 3.02
N GLY A 173 22.61 21.50 2.37
CA GLY A 173 23.95 21.36 2.91
C GLY A 173 24.09 20.39 4.10
N MET A 174 23.15 19.45 4.22
CA MET A 174 23.06 18.53 5.34
C MET A 174 23.74 17.17 5.11
N VAL A 175 24.55 17.04 4.03
CA VAL A 175 25.19 15.76 3.66
C VAL A 175 26.70 15.85 3.64
N LYS A 176 27.31 16.67 2.74
CA LYS A 176 28.75 16.73 2.54
C LYS A 176 29.48 17.23 3.80
N GLY A 177 30.38 16.42 4.32
CA GLY A 177 31.15 16.72 5.55
C GLY A 177 30.32 16.67 6.82
N LYS A 178 29.10 16.14 6.76
CA LYS A 178 28.17 16.05 7.88
C LYS A 178 28.19 14.66 8.54
N LYS A 179 27.88 14.64 9.83
CA LYS A 179 27.79 13.43 10.66
C LYS A 179 26.34 13.18 11.04
N TRP A 180 25.81 12.07 10.56
CA TRP A 180 24.45 11.64 10.89
C TRP A 180 24.44 10.64 12.03
N TYR A 181 23.36 10.68 12.83
CA TYR A 181 23.06 9.66 13.84
C TYR A 181 21.73 9.02 13.47
N SER A 182 21.70 7.71 13.24
CA SER A 182 20.45 7.04 12.87
C SER A 182 19.86 6.18 13.97
N LEU A 183 18.52 6.19 14.06
CA LEU A 183 17.72 5.20 14.74
C LEU A 183 17.03 4.35 13.68
N THR A 184 17.25 3.05 13.73
CA THR A 184 16.83 2.12 12.67
C THR A 184 15.97 0.99 13.24
N ALA A 185 14.77 0.80 12.70
CA ALA A 185 13.88 -0.29 13.08
C ALA A 185 14.54 -1.65 12.84
N ASP A 186 14.59 -2.49 13.88
CA ASP A 186 15.31 -3.78 13.87
C ASP A 186 14.53 -4.88 13.16
N TYR A 187 14.32 -4.71 11.82
CA TYR A 187 13.75 -5.72 10.94
C TYR A 187 14.13 -5.44 9.46
N ALA A 188 13.71 -6.30 8.52
CA ALA A 188 14.16 -6.29 7.12
C ALA A 188 14.08 -4.91 6.43
N PHE A 189 13.02 -4.12 6.68
CA PHE A 189 12.88 -2.76 6.15
C PHE A 189 14.00 -1.85 6.65
N GLY A 190 14.19 -1.76 7.98
CA GLY A 190 15.15 -0.83 8.59
C GLY A 190 16.59 -1.18 8.22
N HIS A 191 16.95 -2.47 8.26
CA HIS A 191 18.30 -2.93 7.89
C HIS A 191 18.65 -2.57 6.44
N ASP A 192 17.72 -2.77 5.51
CA ASP A 192 17.92 -2.40 4.12
C ASP A 192 17.98 -0.88 3.95
N LEU A 193 17.08 -0.13 4.61
CA LEU A 193 17.07 1.33 4.57
C LEU A 193 18.37 1.94 5.09
N LEU A 194 18.91 1.43 6.20
CA LEU A 194 20.20 1.86 6.74
C LEU A 194 21.33 1.60 5.74
N LYS A 195 21.35 0.42 5.10
CA LYS A 195 22.32 0.09 4.04
C LYS A 195 22.26 1.08 2.89
N VAL A 196 21.04 1.42 2.42
CA VAL A 196 20.83 2.40 1.34
C VAL A 196 21.27 3.80 1.78
N ALA A 197 20.93 4.23 2.98
CA ALA A 197 21.33 5.51 3.54
C ALA A 197 22.85 5.62 3.69
N LYS A 198 23.54 4.57 4.16
CA LYS A 198 25.02 4.52 4.24
C LYS A 198 25.65 4.66 2.85
N ARG A 199 25.12 3.97 1.83
CA ARG A 199 25.58 4.09 0.44
C ARG A 199 25.42 5.52 -0.08
N PHE A 200 24.25 6.14 0.17
CA PHE A 200 23.99 7.52 -0.19
C PHE A 200 24.99 8.49 0.45
N MET A 201 25.24 8.36 1.76
CA MET A 201 26.20 9.20 2.51
C MET A 201 27.63 9.06 1.97
N ALA A 202 28.09 7.82 1.77
CA ALA A 202 29.43 7.55 1.23
C ALA A 202 29.62 8.16 -0.16
N LYS A 203 28.61 8.04 -1.04
CA LYS A 203 28.62 8.61 -2.40
C LYS A 203 28.71 10.15 -2.40
N ASN A 204 28.17 10.80 -1.37
CA ASN A 204 28.02 12.26 -1.29
C ASN A 204 28.94 12.92 -0.24
N GLY A 205 29.93 12.19 0.30
CA GLY A 205 30.95 12.72 1.20
C GLY A 205 30.49 13.07 2.60
N GLY A 206 29.47 12.37 3.08
CA GLY A 206 29.01 12.39 4.48
C GLY A 206 29.35 11.09 5.21
N GLU A 207 29.14 11.04 6.51
CA GLU A 207 29.38 9.87 7.35
C GLU A 207 28.32 9.69 8.44
N PHE A 208 28.23 8.49 9.00
CA PHE A 208 27.42 8.22 10.19
C PHE A 208 28.30 8.32 11.45
N ALA A 209 27.92 9.15 12.41
CA ALA A 209 28.50 9.18 13.74
C ALA A 209 28.18 7.92 14.53
N ALA A 210 26.94 7.44 14.39
CA ALA A 210 26.46 6.17 14.93
C ALA A 210 25.18 5.73 14.24
N ASP A 211 24.85 4.45 14.36
CA ASP A 211 23.55 3.88 14.04
C ASP A 211 23.11 2.94 15.17
N GLU A 212 21.86 3.03 15.56
CA GLU A 212 21.27 2.24 16.65
C GLU A 212 20.08 1.45 16.12
N LEU A 213 20.09 0.14 16.35
CA LEU A 213 18.93 -0.70 16.08
C LEU A 213 17.90 -0.54 17.20
N VAL A 214 16.64 -0.36 16.82
CA VAL A 214 15.52 -0.14 17.73
C VAL A 214 14.54 -1.31 17.56
N PRO A 215 14.31 -2.13 18.60
CA PRO A 215 13.31 -3.22 18.55
C PRO A 215 11.94 -2.71 18.11
N THR A 216 11.20 -3.51 17.32
CA THR A 216 9.93 -3.07 16.74
C THR A 216 8.81 -2.80 17.76
N ASP A 217 8.94 -3.33 18.96
CA ASP A 217 8.04 -3.11 20.10
C ASP A 217 8.49 -1.96 21.03
N ALA A 218 9.59 -1.28 20.71
CA ALA A 218 10.08 -0.15 21.51
C ALA A 218 9.09 1.01 21.51
N THR A 219 8.71 1.46 22.70
CA THR A 219 7.84 2.61 22.93
C THR A 219 8.54 3.75 23.67
N ASP A 220 9.63 3.45 24.38
CA ASP A 220 10.47 4.40 25.11
C ASP A 220 11.78 4.65 24.36
N PHE A 221 12.02 5.90 24.01
CA PHE A 221 13.20 6.37 23.27
C PHE A 221 14.20 7.10 24.15
N SER A 222 13.96 7.24 25.45
CA SER A 222 14.79 8.07 26.38
C SER A 222 16.28 7.74 26.32
N ALA A 223 16.63 6.45 26.34
CA ALA A 223 18.02 6.00 26.25
C ALA A 223 18.70 6.40 24.93
N TYR A 224 17.98 6.29 23.81
CA TYR A 224 18.46 6.69 22.48
C TYR A 224 18.64 8.21 22.40
N LEU A 225 17.70 8.99 22.94
CA LEU A 225 17.75 10.47 22.95
C LEU A 225 18.94 10.99 23.80
N LEU A 226 19.26 10.34 24.92
CA LEU A 226 20.46 10.65 25.69
C LEU A 226 21.75 10.37 24.92
N LYS A 227 21.82 9.27 24.16
CA LYS A 227 22.98 8.97 23.30
C LYS A 227 23.13 10.00 22.17
N ILE A 228 22.02 10.39 21.52
CA ILE A 228 22.00 11.45 20.49
C ILE A 228 22.52 12.77 21.07
N ARG A 229 22.05 13.17 22.27
CA ARG A 229 22.50 14.38 22.97
C ARG A 229 24.00 14.37 23.19
N ASN A 230 24.59 13.24 23.59
CA ASN A 230 26.02 13.08 23.82
C ASN A 230 26.83 13.06 22.52
N ALA A 231 26.30 12.46 21.45
CA ALA A 231 26.96 12.35 20.16
C ALA A 231 27.03 13.69 19.40
N LYS A 232 26.08 14.60 19.65
CA LYS A 232 25.98 15.93 19.01
C LYS A 232 26.08 15.86 17.48
N PRO A 233 25.21 15.09 16.79
CA PRO A 233 25.26 14.95 15.34
C PRO A 233 24.83 16.22 14.61
N ASP A 234 25.22 16.35 13.35
CA ASP A 234 24.70 17.40 12.47
C ASP A 234 23.23 17.16 12.09
N LEU A 235 22.82 15.90 12.02
CA LEU A 235 21.45 15.49 11.68
C LEU A 235 21.10 14.15 12.33
N VAL A 236 19.89 14.04 12.85
CA VAL A 236 19.32 12.76 13.30
C VAL A 236 18.47 12.18 12.19
N ILE A 237 18.75 10.93 11.81
CA ILE A 237 18.00 10.20 10.79
C ILE A 237 17.11 9.15 11.46
N SER A 238 15.81 9.24 11.19
CA SER A 238 14.85 8.22 11.57
C SER A 238 14.63 7.23 10.43
N ASN A 239 15.12 6.01 10.61
CA ASN A 239 14.78 4.82 9.79
C ASN A 239 13.81 3.92 10.56
N LEU A 240 12.95 4.53 11.36
CA LEU A 240 11.90 3.87 12.14
C LEU A 240 10.66 3.59 11.27
N ALA A 241 9.67 2.90 11.81
CA ALA A 241 8.44 2.57 11.10
C ALA A 241 7.20 2.65 12.01
N GLY A 242 6.05 2.99 11.43
CA GLY A 242 4.76 2.96 12.11
C GLY A 242 4.76 3.71 13.45
N ALA A 243 4.23 3.08 14.50
CA ALA A 243 4.11 3.67 15.82
C ALA A 243 5.44 4.09 16.45
N GLN A 244 6.58 3.52 16.04
CA GLN A 244 7.89 3.95 16.51
C GLN A 244 8.17 5.43 16.15
N ILE A 245 7.81 5.84 14.91
CA ILE A 245 8.01 7.24 14.47
C ILE A 245 7.16 8.18 15.32
N THR A 246 5.91 7.82 15.59
CA THR A 246 4.99 8.58 16.44
C THR A 246 5.59 8.80 17.85
N ASN A 247 6.08 7.73 18.47
CA ASN A 247 6.66 7.76 19.81
C ASN A 247 7.98 8.54 19.83
N PHE A 248 8.84 8.32 18.84
CA PHE A 248 10.10 9.04 18.67
C PHE A 248 9.87 10.55 18.55
N MET A 249 8.98 10.98 17.66
CA MET A 249 8.69 12.40 17.44
C MET A 249 8.23 13.08 18.73
N LYS A 250 7.27 12.51 19.44
CA LYS A 250 6.76 13.06 20.72
C LYS A 250 7.87 13.24 21.73
N GLN A 251 8.64 12.18 21.98
CA GLN A 251 9.71 12.19 22.96
C GLN A 251 10.88 13.09 22.52
N TYR A 252 11.19 13.15 21.21
CA TYR A 252 12.22 14.04 20.70
C TYR A 252 11.93 15.51 21.02
N VAL A 253 10.68 15.94 20.80
CA VAL A 253 10.21 17.29 21.14
C VAL A 253 10.22 17.51 22.65
N GLU A 254 9.73 16.56 23.43
CA GLU A 254 9.71 16.63 24.90
C GLU A 254 11.11 16.78 25.50
N TYR A 255 12.10 16.06 24.96
CA TYR A 255 13.49 16.14 25.40
C TYR A 255 14.23 17.43 24.97
N GLY A 256 13.61 18.21 24.06
CA GLY A 256 14.14 19.49 23.59
C GLY A 256 15.54 19.39 22.97
N LEU A 257 15.77 18.34 22.14
CA LEU A 257 17.05 18.17 21.45
C LEU A 257 17.19 19.20 20.34
N PRO A 258 18.35 19.90 20.21
CA PRO A 258 18.50 20.99 19.24
C PRO A 258 18.89 20.54 17.83
N PHE A 259 19.06 19.23 17.60
CA PHE A 259 19.57 18.74 16.32
C PHE A 259 18.41 18.62 15.33
N PRO A 260 18.62 18.99 14.04
CA PRO A 260 17.61 18.77 13.01
C PRO A 260 17.34 17.27 12.82
N VAL A 261 16.14 16.95 12.36
CA VAL A 261 15.70 15.58 12.09
C VAL A 261 15.32 15.43 10.63
N ALA A 262 15.62 14.30 10.04
CA ALA A 262 15.04 13.83 8.79
C ALA A 262 14.77 12.33 8.88
N GLY A 263 14.09 11.77 7.90
CA GLY A 263 13.90 10.33 7.81
C GLY A 263 13.71 9.90 6.36
N PHE A 264 13.72 8.58 6.13
CA PHE A 264 13.59 8.02 4.79
C PHE A 264 12.38 7.08 4.63
N GLY A 265 11.65 6.78 5.69
CA GLY A 265 10.39 6.06 5.63
C GLY A 265 9.32 6.85 6.39
N PHE A 266 8.18 7.12 5.74
CA PHE A 266 7.14 7.94 6.35
C PHE A 266 5.76 7.65 5.80
N ASP A 267 4.80 7.62 6.73
CA ASP A 267 3.37 7.56 6.46
C ASP A 267 2.69 8.71 7.20
N THR A 268 1.79 9.44 6.56
CA THR A 268 1.18 10.64 7.19
C THR A 268 0.39 10.32 8.46
N ALA A 269 -0.14 9.10 8.58
CA ALA A 269 -0.83 8.64 9.79
C ALA A 269 0.02 8.72 11.05
N VAL A 270 1.35 8.54 10.96
CA VAL A 270 2.25 8.62 12.13
C VAL A 270 2.39 10.05 12.64
N ALA A 271 2.39 11.05 11.73
CA ALA A 271 2.38 12.45 12.11
C ALA A 271 1.06 12.84 12.77
N TRP A 272 -0.07 12.40 12.22
CA TRP A 272 -1.38 12.63 12.83
C TRP A 272 -1.48 11.99 14.22
N GLY A 273 -0.87 10.82 14.40
CA GLY A 273 -0.75 10.14 15.69
C GLY A 273 0.14 10.88 16.70
N ALA A 274 1.18 11.57 16.25
CA ALA A 274 2.03 12.42 17.09
C ALA A 274 1.29 13.71 17.49
N GLY A 275 0.60 14.33 16.56
CA GLY A 275 -0.23 15.50 16.77
C GLY A 275 0.53 16.83 16.70
N LYS A 276 -0.24 17.92 16.69
CA LYS A 276 0.24 19.30 16.60
C LYS A 276 1.29 19.60 17.66
N GLY A 277 2.42 20.17 17.23
CA GLY A 277 3.53 20.55 18.10
C GLY A 277 4.50 19.38 18.45
N ASN A 278 4.14 18.14 18.10
CA ASN A 278 4.97 16.96 18.35
C ASN A 278 5.57 16.37 17.06
N VAL A 279 5.60 17.14 15.98
CA VAL A 279 6.09 16.72 14.67
C VAL A 279 7.23 17.61 14.21
N LEU A 280 8.23 17.03 13.59
CA LEU A 280 9.41 17.74 13.13
C LEU A 280 10.13 16.99 12.00
N GLY A 281 11.00 17.70 11.28
CA GLY A 281 11.89 17.09 10.30
C GLY A 281 11.43 17.23 8.85
N ILE A 282 12.24 16.63 7.96
CA ILE A 282 12.00 16.51 6.52
C ILE A 282 11.84 15.04 6.19
N TRP A 283 10.77 14.71 5.46
CA TRP A 283 10.43 13.33 5.17
C TRP A 283 10.01 13.15 3.71
N PRO A 284 10.36 12.05 3.06
CA PRO A 284 9.85 11.70 1.74
C PRO A 284 8.47 11.05 1.86
N LEU A 285 7.66 11.18 0.82
CA LEU A 285 6.32 10.64 0.78
C LEU A 285 5.94 10.23 -0.64
N VAL A 286 5.29 9.08 -0.79
CA VAL A 286 4.81 8.65 -2.11
C VAL A 286 3.58 9.43 -2.55
N TRP A 287 2.64 9.70 -1.66
CA TRP A 287 1.40 10.40 -1.98
C TRP A 287 0.77 11.03 -0.74
N ASP A 288 0.02 12.11 -0.93
CA ASP A 288 -0.82 12.75 0.09
C ASP A 288 -2.05 13.41 -0.53
N SER A 289 -3.07 13.61 0.27
CA SER A 289 -4.33 14.28 -0.12
C SER A 289 -4.17 15.73 -0.60
N GLN A 290 -3.02 16.38 -0.32
CA GLN A 290 -2.67 17.70 -0.85
C GLN A 290 -2.27 17.66 -2.33
N VAL A 291 -2.04 16.49 -2.93
CA VAL A 291 -1.79 16.36 -4.36
C VAL A 291 -3.01 16.82 -5.15
N ASN A 292 -2.87 17.98 -5.82
CA ASN A 292 -3.99 18.71 -6.40
C ASN A 292 -4.22 18.33 -7.87
N THR A 293 -4.68 17.12 -8.13
CA THR A 293 -5.20 16.69 -9.45
C THR A 293 -6.69 16.39 -9.36
N PRO A 294 -7.45 16.42 -10.47
CA PRO A 294 -8.87 16.03 -10.45
C PRO A 294 -9.10 14.63 -9.91
N ALA A 295 -8.23 13.67 -10.27
CA ALA A 295 -8.33 12.29 -9.83
C ALA A 295 -8.01 12.14 -8.34
N SER A 296 -6.97 12.83 -7.83
CA SER A 296 -6.63 12.85 -6.40
C SER A 296 -7.75 13.44 -5.55
N ARG A 297 -8.33 14.57 -5.98
CA ARG A 297 -9.47 15.17 -5.27
C ARG A 297 -10.67 14.24 -5.19
N LYS A 298 -11.03 13.60 -6.32
CA LYS A 298 -12.14 12.64 -6.38
C LYS A 298 -11.93 11.47 -5.41
N PHE A 299 -10.72 10.89 -5.38
CA PHE A 299 -10.37 9.84 -4.44
C PHE A 299 -10.47 10.32 -2.99
N THR A 300 -9.88 11.48 -2.68
CA THR A 300 -9.90 12.08 -1.34
C THR A 300 -11.32 12.33 -0.85
N GLU A 301 -12.18 12.94 -1.68
CA GLU A 301 -13.58 13.21 -1.35
C GLU A 301 -14.38 11.93 -1.08
N ALA A 302 -14.20 10.90 -1.95
CA ALA A 302 -14.86 9.60 -1.77
C ALA A 302 -14.39 8.92 -0.48
N PHE A 303 -13.08 8.96 -0.21
CA PHE A 303 -12.49 8.36 0.99
C PHE A 303 -12.97 9.06 2.27
N VAL A 304 -12.95 10.40 2.30
CA VAL A 304 -13.42 11.19 3.45
C VAL A 304 -14.92 10.96 3.69
N LYS A 305 -15.73 10.95 2.62
CA LYS A 305 -17.17 10.68 2.73
C LYS A 305 -17.45 9.33 3.40
N LYS A 306 -16.64 8.31 3.09
CA LYS A 306 -16.83 6.95 3.60
C LYS A 306 -16.24 6.79 5.01
N ASN A 307 -15.06 7.32 5.27
CA ASN A 307 -14.26 6.99 6.45
C ASN A 307 -14.16 8.13 7.48
N GLY A 308 -14.64 9.34 7.17
CA GLY A 308 -14.65 10.50 8.09
C GLY A 308 -13.26 11.09 8.38
N LYS A 309 -12.23 10.67 7.64
CA LYS A 309 -10.84 11.14 7.78
C LYS A 309 -10.14 11.14 6.41
N PRO A 310 -9.08 11.95 6.19
CA PRO A 310 -8.37 11.96 4.91
C PRO A 310 -7.64 10.62 4.67
N PRO A 311 -7.48 10.22 3.40
CA PRO A 311 -6.62 9.09 3.05
C PRO A 311 -5.16 9.45 3.29
N GLU A 312 -4.35 8.42 3.53
CA GLU A 312 -2.90 8.51 3.57
C GLU A 312 -2.27 7.56 2.54
N ASN A 313 -0.95 7.47 2.47
CA ASN A 313 -0.25 6.75 1.41
C ASN A 313 -0.53 5.24 1.36
N GLN A 314 -0.79 4.56 2.48
CA GLN A 314 -1.17 3.14 2.46
C GLN A 314 -2.57 2.96 1.86
N ALA A 315 -3.53 3.85 2.22
CA ALA A 315 -4.85 3.84 1.59
C ALA A 315 -4.76 4.09 0.08
N TRP A 316 -3.90 5.01 -0.35
CA TRP A 316 -3.62 5.28 -1.76
C TRP A 316 -3.03 4.05 -2.46
N GLY A 317 -2.01 3.41 -1.89
CA GLY A 317 -1.31 2.27 -2.48
C GLY A 317 -2.23 1.08 -2.72
N ASP A 318 -3.04 0.72 -1.72
CA ASP A 318 -3.99 -0.40 -1.81
C ASP A 318 -5.17 -0.09 -2.75
N TYR A 319 -5.71 1.12 -2.69
CA TYR A 319 -6.73 1.58 -3.65
C TYR A 319 -6.20 1.50 -5.09
N LEU A 320 -5.03 2.05 -5.32
CA LEU A 320 -4.42 2.14 -6.65
C LEU A 320 -4.11 0.76 -7.22
N SER A 321 -3.44 -0.11 -6.45
CA SER A 321 -3.10 -1.46 -6.88
C SER A 321 -4.33 -2.28 -7.27
N THR A 322 -5.40 -2.14 -6.51
CA THR A 322 -6.67 -2.81 -6.80
C THR A 322 -7.30 -2.29 -8.10
N LYS A 323 -7.23 -0.97 -8.35
CA LYS A 323 -7.70 -0.36 -9.60
C LYS A 323 -6.85 -0.79 -10.80
N HIS A 324 -5.50 -0.80 -10.67
CA HIS A 324 -4.58 -1.25 -11.72
C HIS A 324 -4.82 -2.71 -12.09
N LEU A 325 -5.00 -3.58 -11.08
CA LEU A 325 -5.29 -4.98 -11.30
C LEU A 325 -6.62 -5.17 -12.05
N ALA A 326 -7.67 -4.46 -11.64
CA ALA A 326 -8.97 -4.51 -12.30
C ALA A 326 -8.91 -3.97 -13.73
N GLN A 327 -8.17 -2.90 -13.97
CA GLN A 327 -7.93 -2.35 -15.30
C GLN A 327 -7.21 -3.37 -16.19
N ALA A 328 -6.09 -3.92 -15.72
CA ALA A 328 -5.33 -4.93 -16.47
C ALA A 328 -6.18 -6.16 -16.82
N MET A 329 -6.95 -6.69 -15.86
CA MET A 329 -7.87 -7.82 -16.11
C MET A 329 -8.92 -7.49 -17.18
N ASN A 330 -9.47 -6.27 -17.15
CA ASN A 330 -10.45 -5.83 -18.15
C ASN A 330 -9.83 -5.67 -19.54
N GLU A 331 -8.59 -5.17 -19.64
CA GLU A 331 -7.88 -4.97 -20.90
C GLU A 331 -7.55 -6.30 -21.58
N ILE A 332 -7.00 -7.27 -20.82
CA ILE A 332 -6.61 -8.58 -21.36
C ILE A 332 -7.75 -9.60 -21.39
N LYS A 333 -8.92 -9.27 -20.83
CA LYS A 333 -10.09 -10.17 -20.67
C LYS A 333 -9.75 -11.48 -19.95
N SER A 334 -8.88 -11.42 -18.94
CA SER A 334 -8.41 -12.60 -18.20
C SER A 334 -8.05 -12.25 -16.76
N THR A 335 -8.17 -13.25 -15.87
CA THR A 335 -7.66 -13.20 -14.48
C THR A 335 -6.41 -14.06 -14.32
N ASP A 336 -5.87 -14.61 -15.41
CA ASP A 336 -4.66 -15.45 -15.39
C ASP A 336 -3.43 -14.62 -15.05
N SER A 337 -2.73 -14.98 -13.97
CA SER A 337 -1.59 -14.22 -13.47
C SER A 337 -0.44 -14.12 -14.46
N THR A 338 -0.18 -15.15 -15.27
CA THR A 338 0.91 -15.12 -16.27
C THR A 338 0.60 -14.08 -17.36
N LYS A 339 -0.64 -14.06 -17.84
CA LYS A 339 -1.07 -13.05 -18.83
C LYS A 339 -1.08 -11.63 -18.27
N LEU A 340 -1.42 -11.49 -16.99
CA LEU A 340 -1.35 -10.19 -16.29
C LEU A 340 0.08 -9.71 -16.19
N VAL A 341 1.02 -10.57 -15.77
CA VAL A 341 2.46 -10.28 -15.73
C VAL A 341 2.95 -9.84 -17.11
N GLU A 342 2.69 -10.61 -18.17
CA GLU A 342 3.09 -10.27 -19.54
C GLU A 342 2.52 -8.93 -20.03
N HIS A 343 1.30 -8.58 -19.61
CA HIS A 343 0.67 -7.31 -19.95
C HIS A 343 1.35 -6.13 -19.24
N LEU A 344 1.61 -6.26 -17.94
CA LEU A 344 2.25 -5.23 -17.13
C LEU A 344 3.71 -5.00 -17.56
N GLU A 345 4.44 -6.06 -17.90
CA GLU A 345 5.82 -6.01 -18.41
C GLU A 345 5.93 -5.26 -19.75
N LYS A 346 4.84 -5.12 -20.51
CA LYS A 346 4.82 -4.33 -21.76
C LYS A 346 4.76 -2.80 -21.54
N GLY A 347 4.75 -2.36 -20.28
CA GLY A 347 4.78 -0.94 -19.92
C GLY A 347 3.41 -0.25 -20.01
N ALA A 348 2.34 -0.96 -19.64
CA ALA A 348 1.02 -0.35 -19.44
C ALA A 348 1.12 0.85 -18.51
N LYS A 349 0.49 1.96 -18.90
CA LYS A 349 0.47 3.20 -18.12
C LYS A 349 -0.78 3.27 -17.25
N PHE A 350 -0.61 3.87 -16.09
CA PHE A 350 -1.66 4.00 -15.09
C PHE A 350 -1.73 5.43 -14.55
N ASP A 351 -2.96 5.90 -14.33
CA ASP A 351 -3.20 7.10 -13.53
C ASP A 351 -2.85 6.80 -12.07
N LEU A 352 -1.90 7.53 -11.53
CA LEU A 352 -1.41 7.38 -10.16
C LEU A 352 -2.09 8.34 -9.18
N LEU A 353 -3.13 9.07 -9.59
CA LEU A 353 -3.73 10.18 -8.84
C LEU A 353 -2.69 11.28 -8.55
N LYS A 354 -1.70 11.42 -9.43
CA LYS A 354 -0.57 12.35 -9.35
C LYS A 354 -0.53 13.24 -10.60
N THR A 355 0.52 14.04 -10.76
CA THR A 355 0.63 14.93 -11.93
C THR A 355 1.04 14.19 -13.19
N ARG A 356 1.66 13.03 -13.07
CA ARG A 356 2.10 12.18 -14.18
C ARG A 356 1.59 10.75 -14.02
N GLU A 357 1.31 10.09 -15.14
CA GLU A 357 1.10 8.65 -15.17
C GLU A 357 2.40 7.90 -14.82
N GLY A 358 2.25 6.68 -14.30
CA GLY A 358 3.36 5.78 -14.06
C GLY A 358 3.23 4.47 -14.82
N TYR A 359 4.25 3.64 -14.70
CA TYR A 359 4.32 2.31 -15.31
C TYR A 359 5.18 1.39 -14.46
N TYR A 360 4.93 0.08 -14.52
CA TYR A 360 5.81 -0.90 -13.90
C TYR A 360 6.97 -1.21 -14.82
N ARG A 361 8.21 -1.16 -14.31
CA ARG A 361 9.40 -1.59 -15.06
C ARG A 361 9.34 -3.09 -15.32
N ASN A 362 9.87 -3.52 -16.47
CA ASN A 362 9.79 -4.92 -16.90
C ASN A 362 10.88 -5.83 -16.33
N TRP A 363 11.82 -5.32 -15.56
CA TRP A 363 12.97 -6.08 -15.07
C TRP A 363 13.05 -6.20 -13.54
N ASP A 364 12.37 -5.36 -12.78
CA ASP A 364 12.24 -5.44 -11.32
C ASP A 364 10.82 -5.18 -10.82
N HIS A 365 9.89 -4.91 -11.73
CA HIS A 365 8.48 -4.64 -11.49
C HIS A 365 8.19 -3.47 -10.53
N GLN A 366 9.16 -2.54 -10.37
CA GLN A 366 8.94 -1.32 -9.60
C GLN A 366 8.07 -0.34 -10.39
N LEU A 367 7.04 0.20 -9.74
CA LEU A 367 6.25 1.31 -10.29
C LEU A 367 7.10 2.57 -10.36
N MET A 368 7.29 3.10 -11.56
CA MET A 368 7.94 4.38 -11.77
C MET A 368 6.94 5.50 -11.56
N MET A 369 7.26 6.36 -10.60
CA MET A 369 6.38 7.44 -10.16
C MET A 369 7.17 8.63 -9.62
N GLU A 370 6.53 9.78 -9.57
CA GLU A 370 7.01 10.91 -8.78
C GLU A 370 6.71 10.69 -7.29
N MET A 371 7.56 11.26 -6.44
CA MET A 371 7.43 11.32 -5.00
C MET A 371 7.39 12.78 -4.54
N TYR A 372 7.27 12.99 -3.25
CA TYR A 372 7.25 14.30 -2.63
C TYR A 372 8.17 14.29 -1.40
N THR A 373 8.51 15.48 -0.91
CA THR A 373 9.00 15.66 0.46
C THR A 373 8.01 16.53 1.23
N LEU A 374 7.99 16.41 2.53
CA LEU A 374 7.19 17.26 3.38
C LEU A 374 8.05 17.93 4.46
N THR A 375 7.57 19.09 4.91
CA THR A 375 8.07 19.80 6.07
C THR A 375 6.89 20.15 6.97
N PHE A 376 7.07 20.09 8.28
CA PHE A 376 5.99 20.39 9.21
C PHE A 376 5.76 21.90 9.36
N LYS A 377 4.49 22.26 9.53
CA LYS A 377 4.09 23.64 9.80
C LYS A 377 4.38 24.02 11.25
N PRO A 378 4.79 25.26 11.49
CA PRO A 378 4.78 25.80 12.84
C PRO A 378 3.38 25.65 13.48
N PRO A 379 3.28 25.36 14.79
CA PRO A 379 2.00 25.08 15.42
C PRO A 379 0.92 26.13 15.19
N GLU A 380 1.29 27.41 15.15
CA GLU A 380 0.36 28.53 14.91
C GLU A 380 -0.26 28.54 13.49
N GLN A 381 0.35 27.86 12.52
CA GLN A 381 -0.15 27.75 11.14
C GLN A 381 -1.02 26.51 10.91
N VAL A 382 -1.10 25.60 11.87
CA VAL A 382 -1.87 24.37 11.80
C VAL A 382 -3.35 24.66 12.03
N LYS A 383 -4.20 24.42 11.01
CA LYS A 383 -5.65 24.71 11.01
C LYS A 383 -6.46 23.63 11.73
N ASP A 384 -6.11 22.37 11.54
CA ASP A 384 -6.77 21.22 12.16
C ASP A 384 -5.78 20.06 12.38
N LYS A 385 -6.23 18.95 12.96
CA LYS A 385 -5.38 17.80 13.30
C LYS A 385 -4.77 17.08 12.10
N TRP A 386 -5.22 17.36 10.88
CA TRP A 386 -4.74 16.75 9.64
C TRP A 386 -3.79 17.67 8.88
N ASP A 387 -3.85 18.99 9.13
CA ASP A 387 -3.10 20.03 8.41
C ASP A 387 -1.71 20.29 9.02
N LEU A 388 -0.93 19.23 9.28
CA LEU A 388 0.33 19.32 10.04
C LEU A 388 1.55 19.70 9.21
N PHE A 389 1.51 19.57 7.88
CA PHE A 389 2.70 19.71 7.02
C PHE A 389 2.34 20.37 5.68
N THR A 390 3.39 20.76 4.96
CA THR A 390 3.33 21.26 3.58
C THR A 390 4.08 20.29 2.68
N LEU A 391 3.47 19.95 1.55
CA LEU A 391 4.05 19.08 0.54
C LEU A 391 4.95 19.90 -0.40
N SER A 392 6.10 19.33 -0.81
CA SER A 392 6.97 19.92 -1.83
C SER A 392 6.39 19.79 -3.24
N ALA A 393 7.09 20.40 -4.22
CA ALA A 393 6.93 20.03 -5.61
C ALA A 393 7.31 18.56 -5.85
N PRO A 394 6.84 17.93 -6.93
CA PRO A 394 7.19 16.55 -7.27
C PRO A 394 8.69 16.31 -7.43
N VAL A 395 9.14 15.14 -7.00
CA VAL A 395 10.53 14.65 -7.16
C VAL A 395 10.46 13.28 -7.86
N PRO A 396 11.06 13.08 -9.04
CA PRO A 396 11.81 14.05 -9.84
C PRO A 396 10.92 15.18 -10.38
N ALA A 397 11.54 16.30 -10.74
CA ALA A 397 10.83 17.42 -11.35
C ALA A 397 10.11 16.99 -12.65
N PRO A 398 9.06 17.73 -13.11
CA PRO A 398 8.27 17.32 -14.28
C PRO A 398 9.06 17.11 -15.57
N ASN A 399 10.21 17.80 -15.75
CA ASN A 399 11.11 17.67 -16.88
C ASN A 399 12.20 16.60 -16.72
N GLU A 400 12.26 15.92 -15.57
CA GLU A 400 13.18 14.82 -15.32
C GLU A 400 12.50 13.46 -15.54
N SER A 401 13.30 12.42 -15.86
CA SER A 401 12.82 11.05 -15.93
C SER A 401 12.38 10.55 -14.55
N LEU A 402 11.27 9.79 -14.49
CA LEU A 402 10.84 9.09 -13.27
C LEU A 402 11.90 8.11 -12.76
N GLU A 403 12.73 7.58 -13.67
CA GLU A 403 13.84 6.66 -13.34
C GLU A 403 14.95 7.32 -12.51
N SER A 404 15.04 8.66 -12.50
CA SER A 404 16.19 9.39 -11.92
C SER A 404 16.28 9.30 -10.38
N ILE A 405 15.25 8.79 -9.70
CA ILE A 405 15.29 8.53 -8.26
C ILE A 405 15.35 7.04 -7.91
N ALA A 406 15.18 6.17 -8.89
CA ALA A 406 15.26 4.72 -8.71
C ALA A 406 16.68 4.20 -9.00
N LEU A 407 16.98 2.97 -8.55
CA LEU A 407 18.20 2.28 -8.95
C LEU A 407 18.18 2.00 -10.46
N THR A 408 19.32 2.14 -11.11
CA THR A 408 19.50 1.66 -12.48
C THR A 408 19.57 0.12 -12.49
N ARG A 409 19.50 -0.48 -13.69
CA ARG A 409 19.62 -1.93 -13.82
C ARG A 409 21.00 -2.45 -13.40
N GLU A 410 22.05 -1.66 -13.60
CA GLU A 410 23.43 -1.96 -13.22
C GLU A 410 23.65 -1.87 -11.70
N GLU A 411 22.92 -0.99 -11.02
CA GLU A 411 22.96 -0.85 -9.55
C GLU A 411 22.11 -1.90 -8.83
N ASN A 412 21.23 -2.61 -9.57
CA ASN A 412 20.29 -3.58 -9.05
C ASN A 412 20.76 -5.01 -9.31
N ASN A 413 20.49 -5.91 -8.37
CA ASN A 413 20.89 -7.32 -8.42
C ASN A 413 19.74 -8.27 -8.78
N CYS A 414 18.65 -7.73 -9.37
CA CYS A 414 17.50 -8.55 -9.77
C CYS A 414 17.86 -9.42 -10.96
N THR A 415 17.67 -10.73 -10.78
CA THR A 415 17.67 -11.73 -11.84
C THR A 415 16.32 -12.41 -11.82
N MET A 416 15.34 -11.90 -12.61
CA MET A 416 14.01 -12.48 -12.64
C MET A 416 14.06 -13.95 -12.98
N PRO A 417 13.51 -14.84 -12.12
CA PRO A 417 13.32 -16.24 -12.49
C PRO A 417 12.28 -16.32 -13.62
N ALA A 418 12.49 -17.29 -14.52
CA ALA A 418 11.62 -17.52 -15.67
C ALA A 418 10.18 -17.92 -15.26
#